data_0c5df9ca2e31e7aeb15b8c839cadd347
#
_entry.id   0c5df9ca2e31e7aeb15b8c839cadd347
#
_cell.length_a   1.000
_cell.length_b   1.000
_cell.length_c   1.000
_cell.angle_alpha   90.00
_cell.angle_beta   90.00
_cell.angle_gamma   90.00
#
_symmetry.space_group_name_H-M   'P 1'
#
loop_
_entity.id
_entity.type
_entity.pdbx_description
1 polymer ?
#
loop_
_entity_poly.entity_id
_entity_poly.type
_entity_poly.pdbx_seq_one_letter_code
_entity_poly.pdbx_strand_id
1 'polypeptide(L)'
;MKRYEDTVGKSVDLLAQEMEIDPEYASLVVPTMVVCRNFIDIFNAESLWAPGVSLLDGIAYDFAEKKKFIKSVHNFENDILVTSKNIAKRYSSSKSHIQGTMNLCLNIFDSMKKVHGMGSRERLLLQIAALLHDCGKYISMENVSECSYQIIMSTDIIGLSSLERQMIACAVRFN
;
A
#
# COMPACT_ATOMS: atom_id res chain seq x y z
N MET A 1 2.81 16.61 -25.14
CA MET A 1 2.64 18.07 -25.26
C MET A 1 1.61 18.48 -26.31
N LYS A 2 1.72 18.12 -27.57
CA LYS A 2 0.74 18.51 -28.63
C LYS A 2 -0.74 18.32 -28.24
N ARG A 3 -1.13 17.15 -27.69
CA ARG A 3 -2.54 16.90 -27.29
C ARG A 3 -3.03 17.80 -26.18
N TYR A 4 -2.19 18.23 -25.23
CA TYR A 4 -2.59 19.15 -24.17
C TYR A 4 -2.93 20.53 -24.73
N GLU A 5 -2.08 21.09 -25.58
CA GLU A 5 -2.28 22.39 -26.20
C GLU A 5 -3.54 22.40 -27.09
N ASP A 6 -3.77 21.31 -27.82
CA ASP A 6 -4.95 21.13 -28.66
C ASP A 6 -6.26 20.98 -27.86
N THR A 7 -6.18 20.54 -26.60
CA THR A 7 -7.35 20.23 -25.75
C THR A 7 -7.76 21.40 -24.86
N VAL A 8 -6.78 22.13 -24.31
CA VAL A 8 -7.03 23.22 -23.32
C VAL A 8 -7.88 24.36 -23.85
N GLY A 9 -7.88 24.61 -25.16
CA GLY A 9 -8.67 25.66 -25.81
C GLY A 9 -10.10 25.26 -26.25
N LYS A 10 -10.50 23.99 -26.04
CA LYS A 10 -11.78 23.48 -26.52
C LYS A 10 -12.87 23.59 -25.46
N SER A 11 -14.12 23.78 -25.89
CA SER A 11 -15.26 23.72 -25.00
C SER A 11 -15.56 22.29 -24.54
N VAL A 12 -16.24 22.14 -23.39
CA VAL A 12 -16.63 20.84 -22.86
C VAL A 12 -17.49 20.05 -23.86
N ASP A 13 -18.41 20.72 -24.53
CA ASP A 13 -19.29 20.08 -25.52
C ASP A 13 -18.50 19.55 -26.73
N LEU A 14 -17.50 20.30 -27.19
CA LEU A 14 -16.63 19.87 -28.29
C LEU A 14 -15.79 18.66 -27.88
N LEU A 15 -15.25 18.66 -26.63
CA LEU A 15 -14.50 17.53 -26.11
C LEU A 15 -15.37 16.29 -25.93
N ALA A 16 -16.59 16.45 -25.45
CA ALA A 16 -17.56 15.37 -25.32
C ALA A 16 -17.84 14.71 -26.67
N GLN A 17 -18.04 15.54 -27.71
CA GLN A 17 -18.30 15.05 -29.05
C GLN A 17 -17.09 14.39 -29.71
N GLU A 18 -15.88 14.99 -29.59
CA GLU A 18 -14.66 14.44 -30.19
C GLU A 18 -14.17 13.13 -29.51
N MET A 19 -14.40 13.00 -28.20
CA MET A 19 -13.99 11.85 -27.42
C MET A 19 -15.09 10.79 -27.26
N GLU A 20 -16.30 11.07 -27.75
CA GLU A 20 -17.48 10.21 -27.62
C GLU A 20 -17.77 9.82 -26.15
N ILE A 21 -17.65 10.81 -25.23
CA ILE A 21 -17.87 10.63 -23.79
C ILE A 21 -18.97 11.58 -23.29
N ASP A 22 -19.54 11.25 -22.14
CA ASP A 22 -20.51 12.12 -21.48
C ASP A 22 -19.91 13.50 -21.15
N PRO A 23 -20.67 14.61 -21.30
CA PRO A 23 -20.22 15.96 -20.95
C PRO A 23 -19.68 16.10 -19.52
N GLU A 24 -20.22 15.32 -18.58
CA GLU A 24 -19.73 15.30 -17.21
C GLU A 24 -18.28 14.82 -17.15
N TYR A 25 -17.95 13.73 -17.86
CA TYR A 25 -16.56 13.26 -17.95
C TYR A 25 -15.67 14.18 -18.80
N ALA A 26 -16.22 14.78 -19.85
CA ALA A 26 -15.50 15.74 -20.69
C ALA A 26 -15.03 16.96 -19.88
N SER A 27 -15.82 17.40 -18.90
CA SER A 27 -15.46 18.51 -18.01
C SER A 27 -14.20 18.24 -17.16
N LEU A 28 -13.90 16.97 -16.88
CA LEU A 28 -12.76 16.54 -16.08
C LEU A 28 -11.47 16.35 -16.90
N VAL A 29 -11.56 16.32 -18.23
CA VAL A 29 -10.41 16.05 -19.12
C VAL A 29 -9.30 17.08 -18.93
N VAL A 30 -9.63 18.37 -19.06
CA VAL A 30 -8.65 19.45 -18.94
C VAL A 30 -8.05 19.53 -17.54
N PRO A 31 -8.82 19.54 -16.44
CA PRO A 31 -8.26 19.47 -15.08
C PRO A 31 -7.33 18.28 -14.87
N THR A 32 -7.71 17.09 -15.33
CA THR A 32 -6.87 15.88 -15.22
C THR A 32 -5.56 16.03 -15.98
N MET A 33 -5.61 16.58 -17.19
CA MET A 33 -4.39 16.84 -17.97
C MET A 33 -3.46 17.85 -17.31
N VAL A 34 -4.01 18.90 -16.67
CA VAL A 34 -3.22 19.88 -15.90
C VAL A 34 -2.52 19.20 -14.73
N VAL A 35 -3.24 18.37 -13.97
CA VAL A 35 -2.66 17.63 -12.86
C VAL A 35 -1.54 16.69 -13.35
N CYS A 36 -1.81 15.88 -14.37
CA CYS A 36 -0.81 14.96 -14.94
C CYS A 36 0.44 15.70 -15.44
N ARG A 37 0.25 16.85 -16.11
CA ARG A 37 1.37 17.66 -16.58
C ARG A 37 2.23 18.18 -15.42
N ASN A 38 1.61 18.72 -14.38
CA ASN A 38 2.35 19.19 -13.21
C ASN A 38 3.14 18.05 -12.55
N PHE A 39 2.58 16.84 -12.44
CA PHE A 39 3.32 15.68 -11.94
C PHE A 39 4.53 15.34 -12.82
N ILE A 40 4.35 15.31 -14.16
CA ILE A 40 5.46 15.06 -15.10
C ILE A 40 6.58 16.09 -14.90
N ASP A 41 6.22 17.37 -14.79
CA ASP A 41 7.18 18.46 -14.64
C ASP A 41 7.90 18.40 -13.28
N ILE A 42 7.16 18.18 -12.16
CA ILE A 42 7.73 18.10 -10.80
C ILE A 42 8.69 16.91 -10.66
N PHE A 43 8.32 15.75 -11.19
CA PHE A 43 9.13 14.54 -11.08
C PHE A 43 10.15 14.38 -12.20
N ASN A 44 10.21 15.33 -13.16
CA ASN A 44 11.03 15.25 -14.36
C ASN A 44 10.87 13.90 -15.07
N ALA A 45 9.61 13.44 -15.20
CA ALA A 45 9.28 12.15 -15.78
C ALA A 45 9.31 12.24 -17.31
N GLU A 46 9.92 11.26 -17.97
CA GLU A 46 10.01 11.20 -19.44
C GLU A 46 8.70 10.73 -20.08
N SER A 47 7.90 9.96 -19.36
CA SER A 47 6.65 9.39 -19.86
C SER A 47 5.62 9.16 -18.77
N LEU A 48 4.33 9.20 -19.13
CA LEU A 48 3.19 8.80 -18.33
C LEU A 48 2.56 7.57 -18.98
N TRP A 49 2.50 6.48 -18.22
CA TRP A 49 1.82 5.27 -18.67
C TRP A 49 0.42 5.18 -18.07
N ALA A 50 -0.59 5.11 -18.93
CA ALA A 50 -1.99 4.93 -18.55
C ALA A 50 -2.45 3.54 -19.01
N PRO A 51 -2.58 2.56 -18.11
CA PRO A 51 -2.86 1.17 -18.48
C PRO A 51 -4.29 0.94 -18.98
N GLY A 52 -5.19 1.90 -18.81
CA GLY A 52 -6.60 1.76 -19.24
C GLY A 52 -7.38 0.73 -18.45
N VAL A 53 -6.99 0.44 -17.21
CA VAL A 53 -7.69 -0.50 -16.32
C VAL A 53 -8.60 0.24 -15.34
N SER A 54 -9.72 -0.39 -15.02
CA SER A 54 -10.73 0.11 -14.07
C SER A 54 -10.66 -0.66 -12.73
N LEU A 55 -11.38 -0.15 -11.73
CA LEU A 55 -11.57 -0.88 -10.47
C LEU A 55 -12.24 -2.25 -10.69
N LEU A 56 -13.16 -2.35 -11.66
CA LEU A 56 -13.83 -3.61 -12.00
C LEU A 56 -12.86 -4.65 -12.53
N ASP A 57 -11.88 -4.24 -13.35
CA ASP A 57 -10.84 -5.15 -13.85
C ASP A 57 -10.00 -5.70 -12.68
N GLY A 58 -9.68 -4.86 -11.69
CA GLY A 58 -8.99 -5.27 -10.47
C GLY A 58 -9.78 -6.29 -9.65
N ILE A 59 -11.09 -6.05 -9.46
CA ILE A 59 -11.99 -6.98 -8.75
C ILE A 59 -12.11 -8.31 -9.52
N ALA A 60 -12.27 -8.25 -10.84
CA ALA A 60 -12.36 -9.43 -11.69
C ALA A 60 -11.07 -10.26 -11.64
N TYR A 61 -9.92 -9.59 -11.66
CA TYR A 61 -8.60 -10.22 -11.52
C TYR A 61 -8.47 -10.95 -10.17
N ASP A 62 -8.77 -10.26 -9.05
CA ASP A 62 -8.71 -10.83 -7.69
C ASP A 62 -9.63 -12.05 -7.55
N PHE A 63 -10.83 -11.99 -8.12
CA PHE A 63 -11.74 -13.12 -8.14
C PHE A 63 -11.19 -14.31 -8.94
N ALA A 64 -10.65 -14.04 -10.14
CA ALA A 64 -10.09 -15.07 -11.01
C ALA A 64 -8.86 -15.74 -10.37
N GLU A 65 -8.01 -14.97 -9.68
CA GLU A 65 -6.85 -15.46 -8.94
C GLU A 65 -7.29 -16.34 -7.76
N LYS A 66 -8.23 -15.87 -6.92
CA LYS A 66 -8.79 -16.63 -5.78
C LYS A 66 -9.43 -17.95 -6.23
N LYS A 67 -10.09 -17.95 -7.38
CA LYS A 67 -10.65 -19.15 -8.00
C LYS A 67 -9.64 -20.01 -8.75
N LYS A 68 -8.37 -19.60 -8.81
CA LYS A 68 -7.28 -20.29 -9.53
C LYS A 68 -7.53 -20.42 -11.04
N PHE A 69 -8.35 -19.53 -11.62
CA PHE A 69 -8.54 -19.45 -13.07
C PHE A 69 -7.32 -18.87 -13.77
N ILE A 70 -6.60 -18.01 -13.07
CA ILE A 70 -5.33 -17.41 -13.51
C ILE A 70 -4.25 -17.68 -12.47
N LYS A 71 -3.00 -17.74 -12.91
CA LYS A 71 -1.85 -17.86 -12.02
C LYS A 71 -1.48 -16.47 -11.50
N SER A 72 -1.27 -16.34 -10.18
CA SER A 72 -0.73 -15.12 -9.60
C SER A 72 0.62 -14.78 -10.23
N VAL A 73 0.73 -13.58 -10.76
CA VAL A 73 1.98 -13.05 -11.33
C VAL A 73 2.71 -12.18 -10.30
N HIS A 74 1.97 -11.63 -9.32
CA HIS A 74 2.50 -10.69 -8.35
C HIS A 74 2.29 -11.17 -6.91
N ASN A 75 3.29 -10.95 -6.06
CA ASN A 75 3.21 -11.30 -4.64
C ASN A 75 2.92 -10.04 -3.81
N PHE A 76 1.65 -9.75 -3.61
CA PHE A 76 1.20 -8.60 -2.80
C PHE A 76 1.65 -8.67 -1.34
N GLU A 77 1.83 -9.86 -0.77
CA GLU A 77 2.36 -10.01 0.60
C GLU A 77 3.79 -9.47 0.71
N ASN A 78 4.59 -9.67 -0.34
CA ASN A 78 5.94 -9.10 -0.38
C ASN A 78 5.93 -7.56 -0.41
N ASP A 79 4.97 -6.95 -1.09
CA ASP A 79 4.84 -5.48 -1.12
C ASP A 79 4.50 -4.91 0.25
N ILE A 80 3.61 -5.59 0.99
CA ILE A 80 3.27 -5.24 2.37
C ILE A 80 4.52 -5.29 3.25
N LEU A 81 5.34 -6.35 3.10
CA LEU A 81 6.58 -6.49 3.86
C LEU A 81 7.64 -5.43 3.49
N VAL A 82 7.77 -5.11 2.20
CA VAL A 82 8.67 -4.04 1.73
C VAL A 82 8.24 -2.69 2.30
N THR A 83 6.94 -2.39 2.24
CA THR A 83 6.38 -1.17 2.83
C THR A 83 6.65 -1.09 4.33
N SER A 84 6.40 -2.19 5.07
CA SER A 84 6.66 -2.27 6.51
C SER A 84 8.14 -2.09 6.84
N LYS A 85 9.06 -2.66 6.05
CA LYS A 85 10.51 -2.44 6.18
C LYS A 85 10.90 -0.99 5.93
N ASN A 86 10.27 -0.32 4.97
CA ASN A 86 10.50 1.10 4.69
C ASN A 86 10.02 1.98 5.85
N ILE A 87 8.90 1.64 6.48
CA ILE A 87 8.42 2.32 7.69
C ILE A 87 9.44 2.12 8.83
N ALA A 88 9.84 0.90 9.13
CA ALA A 88 10.86 0.62 10.15
C ALA A 88 12.17 1.39 9.90
N LYS A 89 12.60 1.48 8.64
CA LYS A 89 13.78 2.27 8.25
C LYS A 89 13.56 3.77 8.48
N ARG A 90 12.38 4.31 8.17
CA ARG A 90 12.03 5.73 8.39
C ARG A 90 12.16 6.11 9.86
N TYR A 91 11.75 5.22 10.75
CA TYR A 91 11.83 5.42 12.20
C TYR A 91 13.12 4.87 12.81
N SER A 92 14.19 4.74 12.01
CA SER A 92 15.56 4.40 12.47
C SER A 92 15.66 3.14 13.34
N SER A 93 14.76 2.18 13.15
CA SER A 93 14.77 0.93 13.91
C SER A 93 16.02 0.09 13.59
N SER A 94 16.59 -0.57 14.61
CA SER A 94 17.82 -1.38 14.48
C SER A 94 17.56 -2.64 13.63
N LYS A 95 18.21 -2.74 12.48
CA LYS A 95 18.05 -3.88 11.55
C LYS A 95 18.40 -5.23 12.20
N SER A 96 19.47 -5.30 12.99
CA SER A 96 19.92 -6.54 13.63
C SER A 96 18.93 -7.01 14.69
N HIS A 97 18.43 -6.08 15.51
CA HIS A 97 17.43 -6.36 16.53
C HIS A 97 16.11 -6.83 15.92
N ILE A 98 15.58 -6.10 14.94
CA ILE A 98 14.36 -6.47 14.21
C ILE A 98 14.49 -7.86 13.60
N GLN A 99 15.60 -8.15 12.92
CA GLN A 99 15.80 -9.44 12.27
C GLN A 99 15.82 -10.59 13.30
N GLY A 100 16.50 -10.39 14.43
CA GLY A 100 16.54 -11.37 15.52
C GLY A 100 15.14 -11.63 16.12
N THR A 101 14.42 -10.56 16.47
CA THR A 101 13.05 -10.65 17.00
C THR A 101 12.11 -11.32 16.01
N MET A 102 12.14 -10.91 14.74
CA MET A 102 11.32 -11.48 13.70
C MET A 102 11.57 -12.97 13.52
N ASN A 103 12.84 -13.41 13.46
CA ASN A 103 13.16 -14.84 13.33
C ASN A 103 12.67 -15.64 14.52
N LEU A 104 12.81 -15.11 15.73
CA LEU A 104 12.34 -15.76 16.95
C LEU A 104 10.80 -15.90 16.94
N CYS A 105 10.08 -14.81 16.67
CA CYS A 105 8.62 -14.82 16.60
C CYS A 105 8.09 -15.81 15.56
N LEU A 106 8.69 -15.83 14.37
CA LEU A 106 8.26 -16.73 13.30
C LEU A 106 8.58 -18.19 13.61
N ASN A 107 9.73 -18.49 14.22
CA ASN A 107 10.08 -19.85 14.64
C ASN A 107 9.12 -20.37 15.71
N ILE A 108 8.74 -19.54 16.69
CA ILE A 108 7.75 -19.90 17.72
C ILE A 108 6.39 -20.14 17.05
N PHE A 109 5.94 -19.21 16.19
CA PHE A 109 4.68 -19.33 15.47
C PHE A 109 4.61 -20.65 14.68
N ASP A 110 5.63 -20.92 13.86
CA ASP A 110 5.69 -22.10 13.01
C ASP A 110 5.72 -23.40 13.83
N SER A 111 6.42 -23.40 14.97
CA SER A 111 6.49 -24.54 15.89
C SER A 111 5.15 -24.85 16.56
N MET A 112 4.37 -23.79 16.87
CA MET A 112 3.09 -23.90 17.56
C MET A 112 1.89 -24.03 16.61
N LYS A 113 2.10 -24.19 15.32
CA LYS A 113 1.04 -24.21 14.29
C LYS A 113 -0.08 -25.20 14.59
N LYS A 114 0.25 -26.37 15.19
CA LYS A 114 -0.74 -27.39 15.59
C LYS A 114 -1.62 -26.94 16.78
N VAL A 115 -1.13 -26.01 17.60
CA VAL A 115 -1.82 -25.49 18.79
C VAL A 115 -2.74 -24.35 18.44
N HIS A 116 -2.24 -23.35 17.71
CA HIS A 116 -3.01 -22.13 17.42
C HIS A 116 -3.87 -22.25 16.15
N GLY A 117 -3.56 -23.15 15.21
CA GLY A 117 -4.35 -23.35 13.99
C GLY A 117 -4.36 -22.18 12.99
N MET A 118 -3.57 -21.12 13.25
CA MET A 118 -3.51 -19.92 12.42
C MET A 118 -2.80 -20.18 11.08
N GLY A 119 -3.13 -19.37 10.04
CA GLY A 119 -2.64 -19.55 8.68
C GLY A 119 -1.49 -18.61 8.29
N SER A 120 -1.27 -18.51 6.97
CA SER A 120 -0.22 -17.66 6.40
C SER A 120 -0.48 -16.18 6.59
N ARG A 121 -1.76 -15.77 6.64
CA ARG A 121 -2.11 -14.37 6.82
C ARG A 121 -1.77 -13.86 8.22
N GLU A 122 -2.10 -14.63 9.26
CA GLU A 122 -1.74 -14.32 10.65
C GLU A 122 -0.22 -14.33 10.85
N ARG A 123 0.47 -15.24 10.17
CA ARG A 123 1.94 -15.27 10.14
C ARG A 123 2.53 -13.99 9.54
N LEU A 124 1.94 -13.48 8.47
CA LEU A 124 2.33 -12.19 7.86
C LEU A 124 2.09 -11.03 8.84
N LEU A 125 0.92 -10.98 9.51
CA LEU A 125 0.61 -9.94 10.50
C LEU A 125 1.61 -9.95 11.67
N LEU A 126 1.96 -11.13 12.17
CA LEU A 126 3.01 -11.28 13.20
C LEU A 126 4.37 -10.78 12.71
N GLN A 127 4.73 -11.09 11.47
CA GLN A 127 5.97 -10.64 10.87
C GLN A 127 6.03 -9.11 10.77
N ILE A 128 4.91 -8.46 10.42
CA ILE A 128 4.81 -7.00 10.38
C ILE A 128 4.89 -6.41 11.80
N ALA A 129 4.21 -7.00 12.77
CA ALA A 129 4.31 -6.59 14.18
C ALA A 129 5.76 -6.63 14.66
N ALA A 130 6.48 -7.73 14.38
CA ALA A 130 7.89 -7.86 14.71
C ALA A 130 8.81 -6.86 13.96
N LEU A 131 8.44 -6.42 12.75
CA LEU A 131 9.16 -5.38 12.02
C LEU A 131 8.97 -3.99 12.64
N LEU A 132 7.78 -3.70 13.18
CA LEU A 132 7.38 -2.35 13.60
C LEU A 132 7.39 -2.14 15.13
N HIS A 133 7.69 -3.18 15.93
CA HIS A 133 7.60 -3.10 17.40
C HIS A 133 8.46 -2.01 18.03
N ASP A 134 9.59 -1.69 17.40
CA ASP A 134 10.60 -0.74 17.90
C ASP A 134 10.49 0.67 17.29
N CYS A 135 9.56 0.90 16.35
CA CYS A 135 9.50 2.18 15.62
C CYS A 135 9.18 3.37 16.55
N GLY A 136 8.54 3.13 17.68
CA GLY A 136 8.25 4.15 18.71
C GLY A 136 9.47 4.70 19.41
N LYS A 137 10.61 4.00 19.40
CA LYS A 137 11.89 4.49 19.96
C LYS A 137 12.36 5.81 19.34
N TYR A 138 11.94 6.06 18.10
CA TYR A 138 12.21 7.32 17.42
C TYR A 138 11.57 8.53 18.11
N ILE A 139 10.43 8.31 18.80
CA ILE A 139 9.66 9.36 19.47
C ILE A 139 10.00 9.37 20.97
N SER A 140 9.94 8.22 21.65
CA SER A 140 10.16 8.11 23.08
C SER A 140 10.79 6.77 23.45
N MET A 141 11.84 6.82 24.26
CA MET A 141 12.47 5.63 24.83
C MET A 141 11.71 5.05 26.03
N GLU A 142 10.86 5.87 26.67
CA GLU A 142 10.07 5.45 27.85
C GLU A 142 8.74 4.80 27.46
N ASN A 143 8.13 5.28 26.35
CA ASN A 143 6.81 4.84 25.91
C ASN A 143 6.85 4.21 24.52
N VAL A 144 7.82 3.32 24.29
CA VAL A 144 8.08 2.71 22.96
C VAL A 144 6.84 2.05 22.39
N SER A 145 6.18 1.18 23.17
CA SER A 145 5.02 0.41 22.69
C SER A 145 3.83 1.29 22.33
N GLU A 146 3.53 2.30 23.13
CA GLU A 146 2.46 3.26 22.85
C GLU A 146 2.77 4.11 21.61
N CYS A 147 4.01 4.62 21.50
CA CYS A 147 4.43 5.38 20.33
C CYS A 147 4.42 4.52 19.07
N SER A 148 4.84 3.25 19.14
CA SER A 148 4.77 2.31 18.02
C SER A 148 3.33 2.05 17.60
N TYR A 149 2.42 1.86 18.56
CA TYR A 149 0.97 1.74 18.32
C TYR A 149 0.44 2.94 17.53
N GLN A 150 0.73 4.16 17.98
CA GLN A 150 0.26 5.39 17.32
C GLN A 150 0.83 5.53 15.90
N ILE A 151 2.10 5.20 15.69
CA ILE A 151 2.72 5.21 14.35
C ILE A 151 2.00 4.22 13.43
N ILE A 152 1.75 2.99 13.87
CA ILE A 152 1.08 1.95 13.07
C ILE A 152 -0.35 2.37 12.73
N MET A 153 -1.10 2.89 13.70
CA MET A 153 -2.48 3.33 13.49
C MET A 153 -2.59 4.53 12.56
N SER A 154 -1.61 5.43 12.57
CA SER A 154 -1.56 6.65 11.75
C SER A 154 -0.93 6.43 10.37
N THR A 155 -0.41 5.23 10.07
CA THR A 155 0.27 4.93 8.81
C THR A 155 -0.57 3.99 7.97
N ASP A 156 -0.84 4.38 6.71
CA ASP A 156 -1.50 3.49 5.79
C ASP A 156 -0.49 2.50 5.16
N ILE A 157 -0.78 1.22 5.35
CA ILE A 157 -0.03 0.12 4.74
C ILE A 157 -0.94 -0.52 3.70
N ILE A 158 -0.65 -0.26 2.42
CA ILE A 158 -1.44 -0.79 1.30
C ILE A 158 -1.43 -2.32 1.38
N GLY A 159 -2.61 -2.93 1.26
CA GLY A 159 -2.80 -4.38 1.34
C GLY A 159 -3.16 -4.90 2.74
N LEU A 160 -3.25 -4.02 3.76
CA LEU A 160 -3.82 -4.34 5.06
C LEU A 160 -5.21 -3.69 5.22
N SER A 161 -6.16 -4.43 5.75
CA SER A 161 -7.43 -3.88 6.21
C SER A 161 -7.24 -3.07 7.51
N SER A 162 -8.22 -2.20 7.82
CA SER A 162 -8.21 -1.43 9.08
C SER A 162 -8.16 -2.33 10.32
N LEU A 163 -8.85 -3.49 10.27
CA LEU A 163 -8.84 -4.47 11.35
C LEU A 163 -7.46 -5.11 11.51
N GLU A 164 -6.83 -5.54 10.43
CA GLU A 164 -5.49 -6.13 10.46
C GLU A 164 -4.45 -5.15 10.99
N ARG A 165 -4.52 -3.88 10.57
CA ARG A 165 -3.67 -2.81 11.09
C ARG A 165 -3.86 -2.63 12.60
N GLN A 166 -5.11 -2.64 13.09
CA GLN A 166 -5.41 -2.58 14.51
C GLN A 166 -4.87 -3.80 15.27
N MET A 167 -4.99 -5.01 14.70
CA MET A 167 -4.42 -6.23 15.30
C MET A 167 -2.91 -6.12 15.47
N ILE A 168 -2.20 -5.68 14.43
CA ILE A 168 -0.74 -5.44 14.46
C ILE A 168 -0.40 -4.41 15.55
N ALA A 169 -1.10 -3.27 15.55
CA ALA A 169 -0.87 -2.20 16.50
C ALA A 169 -1.09 -2.65 17.95
N CYS A 170 -2.18 -3.38 18.22
CA CYS A 170 -2.44 -3.96 19.55
C CYS A 170 -1.38 -4.98 19.97
N ALA A 171 -0.95 -5.86 19.04
CA ALA A 171 0.10 -6.83 19.34
C ALA A 171 1.42 -6.13 19.74
N VAL A 172 1.73 -4.98 19.12
CA VAL A 172 2.90 -4.17 19.47
C VAL A 172 2.72 -3.41 20.79
N ARG A 173 1.52 -2.92 21.07
CA ARG A 173 1.22 -2.15 22.29
C ARG A 173 1.34 -2.97 23.55
N PHE A 174 0.89 -4.21 23.50
CA PHE A 174 0.84 -5.14 24.64
C PHE A 174 2.01 -6.14 24.69
N ASN A 175 3.09 -5.79 24.00
CA ASN A 175 4.33 -6.54 23.99
C ASN A 175 5.12 -6.40 25.30
#